data_9ed56004d27799fadc16052adf9d6614
#
_entry.id   9ed56004d27799fadc16052adf9d6614
#
_cell.length_a   1.000
_cell.length_b   1.000
_cell.length_c   1.000
_cell.angle_alpha   90.00
_cell.angle_beta   90.00
_cell.angle_gamma   90.00
#
_symmetry.space_group_name_H-M   'P 1'
#
loop_
_entity.id
_entity.type
_entity.pdbx_description
1 polymer ?
#
loop_
_entity_poly.entity_id
_entity_poly.type
_entity_poly.pdbx_seq_one_letter_code
_entity_poly.pdbx_strand_id
1 'polypeptide(L)'
;MICNRYDVVVVPFPFTDKPDTKKRPALVLSNADFNQSNHTILAMITTKHHPSWPGDSKIRDYENAGLNASCLVRFKLFTLDNRMILRKIGHLTHNDANQIRDQLSSYLIEKPA
;
A
#
# COMPACT_ATOMS: atom_id res chain seq x y z
N MET A 1 13.80 -2.72 -7.47
CA MET A 1 13.75 -2.95 -5.99
C MET A 1 12.71 -4.00 -5.71
N ILE A 2 13.07 -5.01 -4.94
CA ILE A 2 12.13 -6.06 -4.54
C ILE A 2 11.70 -5.79 -3.10
N CYS A 3 10.43 -5.46 -2.93
CA CYS A 3 9.87 -5.11 -1.62
C CYS A 3 9.26 -6.33 -0.94
N ASN A 4 9.06 -6.22 0.35
CA ASN A 4 8.34 -7.20 1.16
C ASN A 4 6.91 -6.75 1.38
N ARG A 5 6.02 -7.72 1.67
CA ARG A 5 4.64 -7.39 2.02
C ARG A 5 4.62 -6.41 3.19
N TYR A 6 3.74 -5.43 3.11
CA TYR A 6 3.53 -4.36 4.09
C TYR A 6 4.64 -3.32 4.17
N ASP A 7 5.60 -3.34 3.25
CA ASP A 7 6.48 -2.19 3.05
C ASP A 7 5.66 -1.00 2.58
N VAL A 8 6.03 0.19 3.03
CA VAL A 8 5.47 1.45 2.55
C VAL A 8 6.48 2.07 1.60
N VAL A 9 6.02 2.39 0.40
CA VAL A 9 6.87 2.87 -0.68
C VAL A 9 6.31 4.15 -1.28
N VAL A 10 7.11 4.83 -2.08
CA VAL A 10 6.70 6.01 -2.84
C VAL A 10 6.63 5.63 -4.31
N VAL A 11 5.52 5.99 -4.94
CA VAL A 11 5.25 5.72 -6.35
C VAL A 11 4.78 7.00 -7.04
N PRO A 12 4.96 7.12 -8.38
CA PRO A 12 4.38 8.22 -9.12
C PRO A 12 2.86 8.07 -9.23
N PHE A 13 2.15 9.20 -9.21
CA PHE A 13 0.70 9.19 -9.39
C PHE A 13 0.27 10.42 -10.20
N PRO A 14 -0.50 10.28 -11.29
CA PRO A 14 -0.87 9.00 -11.93
C PRO A 14 0.35 8.20 -12.37
N PHE A 15 0.18 6.91 -12.66
CA PHE A 15 1.27 5.97 -12.94
C PHE A 15 1.86 6.21 -14.33
N THR A 16 2.42 7.40 -14.53
CA THR A 16 3.08 7.82 -15.77
C THR A 16 4.40 8.49 -15.42
N ASP A 17 5.26 8.63 -16.41
CA ASP A 17 6.54 9.32 -16.28
C ASP A 17 6.47 10.80 -16.70
N LYS A 18 5.28 11.39 -16.75
CA LYS A 18 5.10 12.80 -17.08
C LYS A 18 5.73 13.69 -16.01
N PRO A 19 6.30 14.86 -16.39
CA PRO A 19 7.05 15.71 -15.44
C PRO A 19 6.22 16.25 -14.28
N ASP A 20 4.91 16.39 -14.45
CA ASP A 20 4.00 16.91 -13.42
C ASP A 20 3.40 15.82 -12.54
N THR A 21 3.90 14.59 -12.63
CA THR A 21 3.44 13.47 -11.81
C THR A 21 3.77 13.70 -10.35
N LYS A 22 2.77 13.56 -9.48
CA LYS A 22 2.96 13.64 -8.03
C LYS A 22 3.52 12.32 -7.51
N LYS A 23 4.27 12.41 -6.42
CA LYS A 23 4.76 11.24 -5.69
C LYS A 23 3.84 10.98 -4.51
N ARG A 24 3.40 9.73 -4.37
CA ARG A 24 2.45 9.36 -3.32
C ARG A 24 2.88 8.07 -2.63
N PRO A 25 2.55 7.91 -1.34
CA PRO A 25 2.81 6.65 -0.66
C PRO A 25 1.82 5.57 -1.09
N ALA A 26 2.28 4.34 -1.06
CA ALA A 26 1.47 3.16 -1.34
C ALA A 26 1.94 2.01 -0.46
N LEU A 27 1.05 1.07 -0.19
CA LEU A 27 1.32 -0.10 0.64
C LEU A 27 1.53 -1.32 -0.24
N VAL A 28 2.64 -2.03 -0.05
CA VAL A 28 2.91 -3.29 -0.74
C VAL A 28 2.05 -4.39 -0.13
N LEU A 29 1.25 -5.06 -0.96
CA LEU A 29 0.38 -6.15 -0.54
C LEU A 29 0.91 -7.52 -0.92
N SER A 30 1.63 -7.63 -2.02
CA SER A 30 2.20 -8.89 -2.47
C SER A 30 3.52 -9.19 -1.76
N ASN A 31 3.82 -10.49 -1.60
CA ASN A 31 5.05 -10.90 -0.93
C ASN A 31 6.26 -10.83 -1.89
N ALA A 32 7.45 -11.03 -1.32
CA ALA A 32 8.69 -10.95 -2.09
C ALA A 32 8.74 -11.97 -3.23
N ASP A 33 8.18 -13.16 -3.05
CA ASP A 33 8.14 -14.17 -4.11
C ASP A 33 7.40 -13.66 -5.34
N PHE A 34 6.22 -13.07 -5.14
CA PHE A 34 5.49 -12.45 -6.25
C PHE A 34 6.28 -11.28 -6.83
N ASN A 35 6.85 -10.44 -5.98
CA ASN A 35 7.52 -9.21 -6.40
C ASN A 35 8.77 -9.47 -7.22
N GLN A 36 9.37 -10.66 -7.12
CA GLN A 36 10.49 -11.07 -7.97
C GLN A 36 10.10 -11.23 -9.44
N SER A 37 8.80 -11.28 -9.75
CA SER A 37 8.32 -11.35 -11.12
C SER A 37 8.34 -10.01 -11.87
N ASN A 38 9.00 -9.01 -11.32
CA ASN A 38 9.13 -7.65 -11.86
C ASN A 38 7.91 -6.75 -11.64
N HIS A 39 6.90 -7.22 -10.96
CA HIS A 39 5.68 -6.47 -10.64
C HIS A 39 5.33 -6.61 -9.17
N THR A 40 4.68 -5.60 -8.63
CA THR A 40 4.24 -5.54 -7.23
C THR A 40 2.77 -5.12 -7.19
N ILE A 41 1.98 -5.75 -6.31
CA ILE A 41 0.58 -5.39 -6.07
C ILE A 41 0.55 -4.47 -4.87
N LEU A 42 -0.11 -3.31 -5.03
CA LEU A 42 -0.13 -2.26 -4.01
C LEU A 42 -1.55 -1.76 -3.76
N ALA A 43 -1.73 -1.12 -2.61
CA ALA A 43 -2.94 -0.39 -2.26
C ALA A 43 -2.59 1.10 -2.09
N MET A 44 -3.57 1.95 -2.37
CA MET A 44 -3.43 3.39 -2.19
C MET A 44 -3.35 3.75 -0.69
N ILE A 45 -2.46 4.67 -0.35
CA ILE A 45 -2.45 5.32 0.97
C ILE A 45 -2.89 6.77 0.77
N THR A 46 -3.84 7.23 1.59
CA THR A 46 -4.42 8.57 1.45
C THR A 46 -4.64 9.21 2.81
N THR A 47 -4.55 10.54 2.87
CA THR A 47 -4.95 11.32 4.04
C THR A 47 -6.44 11.66 4.03
N LYS A 48 -7.14 11.42 2.91
CA LYS A 48 -8.57 11.72 2.78
C LYS A 48 -9.41 10.63 3.44
N HIS A 49 -10.17 11.02 4.47
CA HIS A 49 -11.05 10.11 5.19
C HIS A 49 -12.46 10.05 4.61
N HIS A 50 -12.84 11.02 3.78
CA HIS A 50 -14.17 11.12 3.18
C HIS A 50 -14.11 11.37 1.69
N PRO A 51 -15.04 10.80 0.91
CA PRO A 51 -16.01 9.79 1.35
C PRO A 51 -15.31 8.49 1.77
N SER A 52 -15.94 7.72 2.64
CA SER A 52 -15.37 6.43 3.07
C SER A 52 -15.44 5.41 1.93
N TRP A 53 -14.54 4.46 1.99
CA TRP A 53 -14.40 3.39 0.99
C TRP A 53 -14.39 2.05 1.73
N PRO A 54 -15.08 1.01 1.20
CA PRO A 54 -15.06 -0.30 1.86
C PRO A 54 -13.64 -0.80 2.09
N GLY A 55 -13.38 -1.26 3.31
CA GLY A 55 -12.07 -1.77 3.68
C GLY A 55 -11.07 -0.71 4.13
N ASP A 56 -11.44 0.57 4.16
CA ASP A 56 -10.54 1.61 4.67
C ASP A 56 -9.99 1.24 6.04
N SER A 57 -8.67 1.32 6.19
CA SER A 57 -7.97 0.97 7.43
C SER A 57 -7.01 2.06 7.82
N LYS A 58 -7.18 2.59 9.03
CA LYS A 58 -6.28 3.61 9.55
C LYS A 58 -4.92 3.01 9.91
N ILE A 59 -3.86 3.68 9.49
CA ILE A 59 -2.50 3.34 9.91
C ILE A 59 -2.26 4.06 11.24
N ARG A 60 -2.26 3.30 12.35
CA ARG A 60 -2.15 3.88 13.69
C ARG A 60 -0.73 4.36 13.98
N ASP A 61 0.26 3.58 13.58
CA ASP A 61 1.66 3.94 13.76
C ASP A 61 2.23 4.45 12.43
N TYR A 62 1.77 5.63 12.05
CA TYR A 62 2.16 6.20 10.77
C TYR A 62 3.64 6.61 10.74
N GLU A 63 4.25 6.92 11.87
CA GLU A 63 5.66 7.28 11.92
C GLU A 63 6.54 6.08 11.54
N ASN A 64 6.24 4.90 12.07
CA ASN A 64 6.95 3.67 11.70
C ASN A 64 6.78 3.34 10.22
N ALA A 65 5.64 3.72 9.65
CA ALA A 65 5.37 3.55 8.22
C ALA A 65 6.08 4.60 7.36
N GLY A 66 6.82 5.53 7.97
CA GLY A 66 7.53 6.59 7.24
C GLY A 66 6.64 7.71 6.73
N LEU A 67 5.45 7.86 7.31
CA LEU A 67 4.46 8.86 6.90
C LEU A 67 4.52 10.08 7.82
N ASN A 68 4.16 11.25 7.28
CA ASN A 68 4.21 12.51 8.02
C ASN A 68 2.90 12.83 8.75
N ALA A 69 1.84 12.11 8.45
CA ALA A 69 0.51 12.37 8.98
C ALA A 69 -0.30 11.09 9.03
N SER A 70 -1.40 11.12 9.79
CA SER A 70 -2.34 10.01 9.85
C SER A 70 -2.95 9.74 8.47
N CYS A 71 -2.86 8.49 8.03
CA CYS A 71 -3.31 8.06 6.73
C CYS A 71 -4.21 6.82 6.84
N LEU A 72 -4.94 6.57 5.75
CA LEU A 72 -5.69 5.34 5.53
C LEU A 72 -5.04 4.52 4.44
N VAL A 73 -5.10 3.20 4.57
CA VAL A 73 -4.94 2.29 3.44
C VAL A 73 -6.32 2.11 2.81
N ARG A 74 -6.40 2.33 1.51
CA ARG A 74 -7.66 2.26 0.76
C ARG A 74 -7.57 1.19 -0.31
N PHE A 75 -8.65 0.42 -0.46
CA PHE A 75 -8.70 -0.69 -1.43
C PHE A 75 -8.92 -0.20 -2.85
N LYS A 76 -8.11 0.73 -3.27
CA LYS A 76 -7.86 1.03 -4.68
C LYS A 76 -6.56 0.34 -5.02
N LEU A 77 -6.67 -0.90 -5.47
CA LEU A 77 -5.52 -1.77 -5.72
C LEU A 77 -4.99 -1.56 -7.13
N PHE A 78 -3.69 -1.69 -7.27
CA PHE A 78 -3.03 -1.57 -8.56
C PHE A 78 -1.76 -2.40 -8.58
N THR A 79 -1.33 -2.78 -9.78
CA THR A 79 -0.09 -3.52 -10.00
C THR A 79 0.86 -2.64 -10.79
N LEU A 80 2.07 -2.46 -10.27
CA LEU A 80 3.11 -1.68 -10.93
C LEU A 80 4.32 -2.53 -11.27
N ASP A 81 4.99 -2.16 -12.36
CA ASP A 81 6.35 -2.60 -12.63
C ASP A 81 7.25 -2.12 -11.48
N ASN A 82 8.14 -2.98 -10.99
CA ASN A 82 9.02 -2.65 -9.88
C ASN A 82 9.89 -1.41 -10.14
N ARG A 83 10.17 -1.11 -11.40
CA ARG A 83 10.92 0.09 -11.78
C ARG A 83 10.19 1.39 -11.48
N MET A 84 8.87 1.32 -11.29
CA MET A 84 8.05 2.48 -10.93
C MET A 84 8.08 2.77 -9.43
N ILE A 85 8.58 1.86 -8.61
CA ILE A 85 8.72 2.08 -7.17
C ILE A 85 9.96 2.91 -6.92
N LEU A 86 9.78 4.13 -6.44
CA LEU A 86 10.86 5.10 -6.34
C LEU A 86 11.76 4.84 -5.13
N ARG A 87 11.16 4.49 -3.99
CA ARG A 87 11.91 4.16 -2.77
C ARG A 87 10.98 3.56 -1.71
N LYS A 88 11.56 2.86 -0.76
CA LYS A 88 10.90 2.40 0.45
C LYS A 88 11.06 3.48 1.53
N ILE A 89 9.98 3.81 2.23
CA ILE A 89 10.00 4.82 3.30
C ILE A 89 9.68 4.26 4.68
N GLY A 90 9.15 3.05 4.76
CA GLY A 90 8.82 2.44 6.04
C GLY A 90 8.19 1.07 5.88
N HIS A 91 7.60 0.61 6.98
CA HIS A 91 6.97 -0.70 7.07
C HIS A 91 5.85 -0.62 8.10
N LEU A 92 4.74 -1.31 7.89
CA LEU A 92 3.67 -1.35 8.89
C LEU A 92 4.13 -2.12 10.13
N THR A 93 3.67 -1.67 11.31
CA THR A 93 3.80 -2.48 12.52
C THR A 93 2.97 -3.76 12.38
N HIS A 94 3.26 -4.74 13.23
CA HIS A 94 2.51 -5.99 13.24
C HIS A 94 1.00 -5.75 13.45
N ASN A 95 0.64 -4.83 14.35
CA ASN A 95 -0.77 -4.51 14.61
C ASN A 95 -1.45 -3.90 13.40
N ASP A 96 -0.81 -2.94 12.74
CA ASP A 96 -1.37 -2.32 11.54
C ASP A 96 -1.45 -3.33 10.39
N ALA A 97 -0.44 -4.17 10.22
CA ALA A 97 -0.43 -5.21 9.20
C ALA A 97 -1.56 -6.23 9.41
N ASN A 98 -1.82 -6.63 10.66
CA ASN A 98 -2.91 -7.55 10.96
C ASN A 98 -4.28 -6.99 10.58
N GLN A 99 -4.50 -5.70 10.80
CA GLN A 99 -5.75 -5.05 10.42
C GLN A 99 -5.93 -5.08 8.89
N ILE A 100 -4.86 -4.80 8.14
CA ILE A 100 -4.91 -4.87 6.68
C ILE A 100 -5.18 -6.31 6.22
N ARG A 101 -4.52 -7.28 6.83
CA ARG A 101 -4.73 -8.70 6.50
C ARG A 101 -6.19 -9.11 6.70
N ASP A 102 -6.81 -8.68 7.79
CA ASP A 102 -8.21 -8.99 8.08
C ASP A 102 -9.13 -8.39 7.02
N GLN A 103 -8.87 -7.17 6.58
CA GLN A 103 -9.64 -6.52 5.51
C GLN A 103 -9.44 -7.22 4.17
N LEU A 104 -8.21 -7.61 3.84
CA LEU A 104 -7.93 -8.38 2.62
C LEU A 104 -8.68 -9.71 2.62
N SER A 105 -8.65 -10.42 3.74
CA SER A 105 -9.35 -11.70 3.87
C SER A 105 -10.86 -11.52 3.74
N SER A 106 -11.41 -10.46 4.34
CA SER A 106 -12.84 -10.19 4.32
C SER A 106 -13.37 -9.86 2.91
N TYR A 107 -12.62 -9.10 2.13
CA TYR A 107 -13.10 -8.59 0.85
C TYR A 107 -12.55 -9.31 -0.38
N LEU A 108 -11.40 -9.96 -0.28
CA LEU A 108 -10.75 -10.55 -1.45
C LEU A 108 -10.60 -12.07 -1.35
N ILE A 109 -10.73 -12.65 -0.17
CA ILE A 109 -10.57 -14.08 0.05
C ILE A 109 -11.88 -14.62 0.63
N GLU A 110 -12.26 -15.80 0.19
CA GLU A 110 -13.47 -16.46 0.68
C GLU A 110 -13.33 -16.76 2.18
N LYS A 111 -14.34 -16.37 2.95
CA LYS A 111 -14.36 -16.68 4.37
C LYS A 111 -14.54 -18.18 4.58
N PRO A 112 -13.81 -18.76 5.54
CA PRO A 112 -14.11 -20.14 5.95
C PRO A 112 -15.55 -20.24 6.46
N ALA A 113 -16.20 -21.32 6.13
CA ALA A 113 -17.59 -21.57 6.51
C ALA A 113 -17.73 -21.67 8.03
#